data_64523d181da40d130bddc6c74d862300
#
_entry.id   64523d181da40d130bddc6c74d862300
#
_cell.length_a   1.000
_cell.length_b   1.000
_cell.length_c   1.000
_cell.angle_alpha   90.00
_cell.angle_beta   90.00
_cell.angle_gamma   90.00
#
_symmetry.space_group_name_H-M   'P 1'
#
loop_
_entity.id
_entity.type
_entity.pdbx_description
1 polymer ?
#
loop_
_entity_poly.entity_id
_entity_poly.type
_entity_poly.pdbx_seq_one_letter_code
_entity_poly.pdbx_strand_id
1 'polypeptide(L)'
;MKLPEKTFLEIVKHTPLVAIDLIIENENKEILIGLRKNEPAKNSWFVPGGRILKNETLEEALKRLLQEELGIQTFSSGYKIMGVYTHHYDTCFYQKNPYETSTHYIVIPVHFTIHKDVINTEAMKDQHHDVKWKTCTYILTDDSVHLNTKKYFMNQPYPFLYFTKTE
;
A
#
# COMPACT_ATOMS: atom_id res chain seq x y z
N MET A 1 8.02 14.83 4.05
CA MET A 1 8.90 15.07 5.23
C MET A 1 8.66 13.97 6.26
N LYS A 2 9.71 13.22 6.67
CA LYS A 2 9.60 12.25 7.77
C LYS A 2 9.43 13.02 9.08
N LEU A 3 8.40 12.67 9.84
CA LEU A 3 8.20 13.23 11.18
C LEU A 3 9.24 12.66 12.14
N PRO A 4 9.66 13.44 13.18
CA PRO A 4 10.42 12.89 14.30
C PRO A 4 9.66 11.73 14.95
N GLU A 5 10.38 10.69 15.39
CA GLU A 5 9.80 9.47 15.96
C GLU A 5 8.76 9.75 17.06
N LYS A 6 9.11 10.59 18.03
CA LYS A 6 8.21 10.97 19.14
C LYS A 6 6.89 11.57 18.64
N THR A 7 6.96 12.49 17.67
CA THR A 7 5.77 13.12 17.08
C THR A 7 4.93 12.12 16.34
N PHE A 8 5.57 11.21 15.58
CA PHE A 8 4.87 10.16 14.86
C PHE A 8 4.13 9.20 15.81
N LEU A 9 4.78 8.77 16.89
CA LEU A 9 4.18 7.89 17.88
C LEU A 9 2.97 8.52 18.58
N GLU A 10 3.02 9.81 18.90
CA GLU A 10 1.86 10.52 19.45
C GLU A 10 0.68 10.54 18.46
N ILE A 11 0.95 10.74 17.17
CA ILE A 11 -0.09 10.67 16.14
C ILE A 11 -0.70 9.27 16.08
N VAL A 12 0.14 8.22 16.02
CA VAL A 12 -0.32 6.82 15.95
C VAL A 12 -1.16 6.42 17.16
N LYS A 13 -0.84 6.92 18.35
CA LYS A 13 -1.60 6.64 19.57
C LYS A 13 -3.00 7.24 19.57
N HIS A 14 -3.20 8.36 18.88
CA HIS A 14 -4.40 9.17 19.05
C HIS A 14 -5.30 9.26 17.83
N THR A 15 -4.79 8.92 16.62
CA THR A 15 -5.57 9.02 15.38
C THR A 15 -5.28 7.87 14.43
N PRO A 16 -6.26 7.47 13.58
CA PRO A 16 -5.95 6.62 12.44
C PRO A 16 -5.03 7.36 11.47
N LEU A 17 -4.15 6.62 10.81
CA LEU A 17 -3.35 7.10 9.70
C LEU A 17 -4.10 6.89 8.39
N VAL A 18 -3.99 7.82 7.43
CA VAL A 18 -4.55 7.64 6.10
C VAL A 18 -3.45 7.20 5.15
N ALA A 19 -3.70 6.14 4.39
CA ALA A 19 -2.73 5.55 3.47
C ALA A 19 -3.36 5.19 2.12
N ILE A 20 -2.50 5.07 1.12
CA ILE A 20 -2.83 4.52 -0.19
C ILE A 20 -2.06 3.22 -0.34
N ASP A 21 -2.74 2.16 -0.76
CA ASP A 21 -2.13 0.92 -1.22
C ASP A 21 -2.20 0.87 -2.75
N LEU A 22 -1.07 0.57 -3.39
CA LEU A 22 -0.93 0.56 -4.84
C LEU A 22 -1.14 -0.87 -5.36
N ILE A 23 -2.27 -1.12 -5.98
CA ILE A 23 -2.59 -2.41 -6.62
C ILE A 23 -2.09 -2.33 -8.06
N ILE A 24 -0.87 -2.75 -8.30
CA ILE A 24 -0.23 -2.68 -9.61
C ILE A 24 -0.41 -4.01 -10.33
N GLU A 25 -1.15 -3.99 -11.42
CA GLU A 25 -1.39 -5.13 -12.30
C GLU A 25 -0.57 -4.99 -13.59
N ASN A 26 0.15 -6.05 -13.97
CA ASN A 26 0.89 -6.08 -15.22
C ASN A 26 0.03 -6.60 -16.39
N GLU A 27 0.63 -6.65 -17.60
CA GLU A 27 0.02 -7.16 -18.83
C GLU A 27 -0.40 -8.65 -18.76
N ASN A 28 0.20 -9.41 -17.82
CA ASN A 28 -0.11 -10.83 -17.59
C ASN A 28 -1.18 -11.04 -16.51
N LYS A 29 -1.82 -9.97 -16.02
CA LYS A 29 -2.80 -10.01 -14.91
C LYS A 29 -2.18 -10.47 -13.58
N GLU A 30 -0.91 -10.20 -13.38
CA GLU A 30 -0.21 -10.43 -12.11
C GLU A 30 -0.10 -9.14 -11.31
N ILE A 31 -0.17 -9.26 -10.01
CA ILE A 31 -0.08 -8.16 -9.05
C ILE A 31 1.32 -8.09 -8.45
N LEU A 32 1.86 -6.89 -8.34
CA LEU A 32 3.14 -6.62 -7.69
C LEU A 32 3.00 -6.71 -6.17
N ILE A 33 3.81 -7.55 -5.54
CA ILE A 33 3.89 -7.66 -4.08
C ILE A 33 5.33 -7.63 -3.61
N GLY A 34 5.55 -7.09 -2.42
CA GLY A 34 6.86 -7.00 -1.77
C GLY A 34 6.87 -7.66 -0.40
N LEU A 35 7.95 -8.34 -0.04
CA LEU A 35 8.16 -8.91 1.30
C LEU A 35 8.65 -7.83 2.26
N ARG A 36 7.80 -7.40 3.18
CA ARG A 36 8.05 -6.25 4.06
C ARG A 36 9.23 -6.46 5.01
N LYS A 37 10.09 -5.46 5.11
CA LYS A 37 11.21 -5.38 6.09
C LYS A 37 10.77 -4.89 7.45
N ASN A 38 9.80 -3.99 7.50
CA ASN A 38 9.44 -3.19 8.66
C ASN A 38 8.03 -3.51 9.17
N GLU A 39 7.79 -3.22 10.45
CA GLU A 39 6.44 -3.21 11.02
C GLU A 39 5.61 -2.02 10.46
N PRO A 40 4.31 -2.13 10.44
CA PRO A 40 3.51 -3.34 10.68
C PRO A 40 3.60 -4.34 9.52
N ALA A 41 3.17 -5.58 9.75
CA ALA A 41 3.17 -6.68 8.77
C ALA A 41 4.57 -7.12 8.26
N LYS A 42 5.60 -6.97 9.10
CA LYS A 42 6.95 -7.44 8.82
C LYS A 42 6.95 -8.93 8.44
N ASN A 43 7.81 -9.29 7.47
CA ASN A 43 7.95 -10.65 6.91
C ASN A 43 6.69 -11.21 6.22
N SER A 44 5.70 -10.37 5.90
CA SER A 44 4.55 -10.73 5.09
C SER A 44 4.66 -10.12 3.69
N TRP A 45 4.12 -10.81 2.68
CA TRP A 45 3.94 -10.24 1.36
C TRP A 45 2.78 -9.26 1.35
N PHE A 46 3.03 -8.07 0.83
CA PHE A 46 2.07 -6.96 0.82
C PHE A 46 2.20 -6.16 -0.49
N VAL A 47 1.15 -5.47 -0.89
CA VAL A 47 1.23 -4.51 -1.99
C VAL A 47 2.05 -3.27 -1.58
N PRO A 48 2.77 -2.59 -2.49
CA PRO A 48 3.43 -1.33 -2.17
C PRO A 48 2.42 -0.25 -1.78
N GLY A 49 2.88 0.75 -1.04
CA GLY A 49 2.01 1.85 -0.62
C GLY A 49 2.62 2.71 0.48
N GLY A 50 1.85 3.70 0.92
CA GLY A 50 2.31 4.60 1.96
C GLY A 50 1.27 5.60 2.41
N ARG A 51 1.61 6.37 3.44
CA ARG A 51 0.71 7.36 4.02
C ARG A 51 0.52 8.56 3.11
N ILE A 52 -0.67 9.14 3.14
CA ILE A 52 -0.90 10.50 2.67
C ILE A 52 -0.28 11.45 3.69
N LEU A 53 0.52 12.40 3.24
CA LEU A 53 1.14 13.39 4.12
C LEU A 53 0.21 14.60 4.30
N LYS A 54 0.43 15.33 5.39
CA LYS A 54 -0.34 16.55 5.66
C LYS A 54 -0.22 17.53 4.48
N ASN A 55 -1.34 18.06 4.03
CA ASN A 55 -1.49 19.00 2.93
C ASN A 55 -1.28 18.41 1.52
N GLU A 56 -1.11 17.09 1.38
CA GLU A 56 -1.17 16.44 0.08
C GLU A 56 -2.63 16.19 -0.33
N THR A 57 -2.95 16.46 -1.56
CA THR A 57 -4.12 15.90 -2.24
C THR A 57 -3.90 14.41 -2.51
N LEU A 58 -4.97 13.67 -2.82
CA LEU A 58 -4.86 12.27 -3.21
C LEU A 58 -3.94 12.09 -4.44
N GLU A 59 -4.05 12.98 -5.43
CA GLU A 59 -3.23 12.92 -6.65
C GLU A 59 -1.74 13.19 -6.39
N GLU A 60 -1.43 14.15 -5.50
CA GLU A 60 -0.04 14.43 -5.10
C GLU A 60 0.56 13.25 -4.34
N ALA A 61 -0.19 12.66 -3.41
CA ALA A 61 0.24 11.47 -2.69
C ALA A 61 0.46 10.28 -3.63
N LEU A 62 -0.44 10.05 -4.60
CA LEU A 62 -0.28 9.00 -5.62
C LEU A 62 0.99 9.20 -6.45
N LYS A 63 1.23 10.41 -6.98
CA LYS A 63 2.42 10.72 -7.76
C LYS A 63 3.69 10.46 -6.95
N ARG A 64 3.73 10.95 -5.71
CA ARG A 64 4.88 10.74 -4.82
C ARG A 64 5.11 9.25 -4.53
N LEU A 65 4.07 8.49 -4.20
CA LEU A 65 4.18 7.07 -3.89
C LEU A 65 4.59 6.23 -5.10
N LEU A 66 4.05 6.51 -6.29
CA LEU A 66 4.49 5.86 -7.53
C LEU A 66 5.98 6.10 -7.80
N GLN A 67 6.45 7.33 -7.54
CA GLN A 67 7.86 7.65 -7.67
C GLN A 67 8.73 6.97 -6.60
N GLU A 68 8.34 7.07 -5.32
CA GLU A 68 9.12 6.56 -4.19
C GLU A 68 9.16 5.02 -4.16
N GLU A 69 8.02 4.37 -4.43
CA GLU A 69 7.89 2.92 -4.33
C GLU A 69 8.26 2.19 -5.62
N LEU A 70 8.00 2.78 -6.79
CA LEU A 70 8.11 2.09 -8.09
C LEU A 70 9.06 2.79 -9.08
N GLY A 71 9.60 3.97 -8.73
CA GLY A 71 10.45 4.74 -9.61
C GLY A 71 9.71 5.36 -10.81
N ILE A 72 8.38 5.40 -10.79
CA ILE A 72 7.56 5.94 -11.88
C ILE A 72 7.39 7.44 -11.71
N GLN A 73 7.92 8.23 -12.66
CA GLN A 73 7.84 9.70 -12.60
C GLN A 73 6.53 10.25 -13.16
N THR A 74 6.01 9.61 -14.18
CA THR A 74 4.75 10.03 -14.83
C THR A 74 3.91 8.82 -15.18
N PHE A 75 2.62 8.90 -14.95
CA PHE A 75 1.68 7.90 -15.43
C PHE A 75 0.57 8.60 -16.23
N SER A 76 0.28 8.08 -17.40
CA SER A 76 -0.77 8.57 -18.30
C SER A 76 -2.01 7.68 -18.32
N SER A 77 -1.92 6.50 -17.69
CA SER A 77 -3.04 5.57 -17.59
C SER A 77 -4.00 6.00 -16.48
N GLY A 78 -5.29 5.79 -16.71
CA GLY A 78 -6.29 5.96 -15.66
C GLY A 78 -6.05 5.02 -14.47
N TYR A 79 -6.59 5.36 -13.33
CA TYR A 79 -6.56 4.52 -12.13
C TYR A 79 -7.99 4.31 -11.59
N LYS A 80 -8.15 3.27 -10.79
CA LYS A 80 -9.43 2.96 -10.15
C LYS A 80 -9.25 2.91 -8.64
N ILE A 81 -10.04 3.71 -7.92
CA ILE A 81 -10.16 3.58 -6.46
C ILE A 81 -11.03 2.36 -6.18
N MET A 82 -10.50 1.40 -5.40
CA MET A 82 -11.19 0.14 -5.12
C MET A 82 -12.08 0.20 -3.86
N GLY A 83 -12.13 1.35 -3.18
CA GLY A 83 -12.93 1.55 -1.99
C GLY A 83 -12.12 2.14 -0.84
N VAL A 84 -12.65 2.02 0.39
CA VAL A 84 -11.97 2.42 1.62
C VAL A 84 -11.96 1.24 2.58
N TYR A 85 -10.80 0.93 3.12
CA TYR A 85 -10.58 -0.21 4.02
C TYR A 85 -10.03 0.23 5.36
N THR A 86 -10.28 -0.57 6.37
CA THR A 86 -9.73 -0.37 7.71
C THR A 86 -8.73 -1.48 8.02
N HIS A 87 -7.49 -1.09 8.32
CA HIS A 87 -6.42 -2.00 8.70
C HIS A 87 -6.00 -1.75 10.14
N HIS A 88 -6.09 -2.77 10.97
CA HIS A 88 -5.60 -2.78 12.34
C HIS A 88 -4.37 -3.67 12.43
N TYR A 89 -3.34 -3.20 13.12
CA TYR A 89 -2.11 -3.93 13.41
C TYR A 89 -1.77 -3.78 14.88
N ASP A 90 -1.35 -4.88 15.51
CA ASP A 90 -0.89 -4.87 16.91
C ASP A 90 0.51 -4.27 17.07
N THR A 91 1.15 -3.88 15.96
CA THR A 91 2.53 -3.41 15.92
C THR A 91 2.62 -2.01 15.32
N CYS A 92 3.75 -1.31 15.61
CA CYS A 92 4.07 0.02 15.11
C CYS A 92 5.50 0.09 14.54
N PHE A 93 5.72 0.97 13.59
CA PHE A 93 6.97 1.07 12.81
C PHE A 93 8.19 1.49 13.63
N TYR A 94 8.06 2.48 14.53
CA TYR A 94 9.22 3.14 15.16
C TYR A 94 9.59 2.62 16.56
N GLN A 95 8.88 1.69 17.13
CA GLN A 95 9.12 1.31 18.51
C GLN A 95 10.18 0.21 18.66
N LYS A 96 11.04 0.29 19.71
CA LYS A 96 11.93 -0.79 20.09
C LYS A 96 11.14 -2.05 20.45
N ASN A 97 10.01 -1.87 21.12
CA ASN A 97 8.98 -2.90 21.28
C ASN A 97 7.80 -2.53 20.36
N PRO A 98 7.65 -3.15 19.18
CA PRO A 98 6.61 -2.79 18.23
C PRO A 98 5.19 -3.03 18.74
N TYR A 99 5.02 -3.86 19.77
CA TYR A 99 3.73 -4.17 20.41
C TYR A 99 3.29 -3.15 21.48
N GLU A 100 4.07 -2.14 21.77
CA GLU A 100 3.72 -1.11 22.76
C GLU A 100 2.56 -0.23 22.29
N THR A 101 2.44 -0.03 20.97
CA THR A 101 1.38 0.78 20.38
C THR A 101 0.85 0.10 19.10
N SER A 102 -0.45 -0.15 19.05
CA SER A 102 -1.12 -0.62 17.84
C SER A 102 -1.16 0.47 16.77
N THR A 103 -1.32 0.07 15.52
CA THR A 103 -1.48 1.01 14.41
C THR A 103 -2.81 0.79 13.71
N HIS A 104 -3.56 1.88 13.49
CA HIS A 104 -4.82 1.90 12.77
C HIS A 104 -4.66 2.71 11.49
N TYR A 105 -5.00 2.12 10.34
CA TYR A 105 -5.02 2.79 9.05
C TYR A 105 -6.41 2.81 8.44
N ILE A 106 -6.76 3.95 7.87
CA ILE A 106 -7.79 4.05 6.82
C ILE A 106 -7.04 4.00 5.49
N VAL A 107 -7.31 2.99 4.68
CA VAL A 107 -6.56 2.71 3.45
C VAL A 107 -7.45 2.89 2.23
N ILE A 108 -6.91 3.57 1.23
CA ILE A 108 -7.51 3.77 -0.09
C ILE A 108 -6.69 2.95 -1.08
N PRO A 109 -7.11 1.72 -1.44
CA PRO A 109 -6.41 0.96 -2.48
C PRO A 109 -6.73 1.54 -3.85
N VAL A 110 -5.68 1.75 -4.63
CA VAL A 110 -5.76 2.31 -5.98
C VAL A 110 -5.16 1.34 -6.97
N HIS A 111 -5.97 0.90 -7.94
CA HIS A 111 -5.58 -0.05 -8.97
C HIS A 111 -5.07 0.67 -10.22
N PHE A 112 -3.93 0.20 -10.72
CA PHE A 112 -3.29 0.61 -11.97
C PHE A 112 -2.99 -0.61 -12.83
N THR A 113 -3.12 -0.46 -14.14
CA THR A 113 -2.55 -1.42 -15.10
C THR A 113 -1.30 -0.78 -15.71
N ILE A 114 -0.15 -1.37 -15.47
CA ILE A 114 1.15 -0.83 -15.87
C ILE A 114 2.00 -1.97 -16.45
N HIS A 115 2.65 -1.73 -17.60
CA HIS A 115 3.58 -2.71 -18.16
C HIS A 115 4.77 -2.92 -17.22
N LYS A 116 5.13 -4.18 -16.93
CA LYS A 116 6.14 -4.53 -15.93
C LYS A 116 7.51 -3.87 -16.17
N ASP A 117 7.87 -3.63 -17.44
CA ASP A 117 9.17 -3.06 -17.82
C ASP A 117 9.31 -1.56 -17.43
N VAL A 118 8.20 -0.90 -17.08
CA VAL A 118 8.20 0.50 -16.63
C VAL A 118 8.58 0.62 -15.15
N ILE A 119 8.49 -0.48 -14.39
CA ILE A 119 8.68 -0.48 -12.95
C ILE A 119 10.13 -0.70 -12.59
N ASN A 120 10.68 0.22 -11.80
CA ASN A 120 11.99 0.06 -11.19
C ASN A 120 11.85 -0.63 -9.82
N THR A 121 11.99 -1.97 -9.80
CA THR A 121 11.91 -2.75 -8.56
C THR A 121 13.05 -2.46 -7.58
N GLU A 122 14.15 -1.84 -8.01
CA GLU A 122 15.22 -1.40 -7.10
C GLU A 122 14.72 -0.33 -6.10
N ALA A 123 13.78 0.53 -6.53
CA ALA A 123 13.17 1.53 -5.65
C ALA A 123 12.44 0.88 -4.46
N MET A 124 11.90 -0.32 -4.63
CA MET A 124 11.19 -1.05 -3.58
C MET A 124 12.13 -1.65 -2.52
N LYS A 125 13.43 -1.78 -2.80
CA LYS A 125 14.39 -2.46 -1.90
C LYS A 125 14.58 -1.78 -0.56
N ASP A 126 14.27 -0.51 -0.43
CA ASP A 126 14.36 0.19 0.87
C ASP A 126 13.37 -0.37 1.88
N GLN A 127 12.17 -0.74 1.46
CA GLN A 127 11.09 -1.21 2.31
C GLN A 127 10.84 -2.73 2.22
N HIS A 128 11.36 -3.40 1.18
CA HIS A 128 11.10 -4.80 0.90
C HIS A 128 12.39 -5.63 0.76
N HIS A 129 12.38 -6.86 1.30
CA HIS A 129 13.47 -7.83 1.12
C HIS A 129 13.48 -8.45 -0.27
N ASP A 130 12.30 -8.64 -0.84
CA ASP A 130 12.09 -9.29 -2.14
C ASP A 130 10.81 -8.73 -2.77
N VAL A 131 10.71 -8.80 -4.10
CA VAL A 131 9.59 -8.29 -4.89
C VAL A 131 9.20 -9.32 -5.93
N LYS A 132 7.89 -9.58 -6.07
CA LYS A 132 7.38 -10.60 -6.99
C LYS A 132 6.09 -10.14 -7.66
N TRP A 133 5.92 -10.62 -8.89
CA TRP A 133 4.65 -10.62 -9.59
C TRP A 133 3.89 -11.92 -9.31
N LYS A 134 2.64 -11.85 -8.90
CA LYS A 134 1.83 -13.01 -8.53
C LYS A 134 0.39 -12.85 -8.99
N THR A 135 -0.20 -13.98 -9.42
CA THR A 135 -1.61 -14.02 -9.80
C THR A 135 -2.52 -13.80 -8.59
N CYS A 136 -3.75 -13.34 -8.82
CA CYS A 136 -4.76 -13.22 -7.76
C CYS A 136 -4.99 -14.54 -7.02
N THR A 137 -4.96 -15.68 -7.72
CA THR A 137 -5.10 -17.01 -7.09
C THR A 137 -3.99 -17.25 -6.08
N TYR A 138 -2.72 -16.98 -6.45
CA TYR A 138 -1.60 -17.08 -5.52
C TYR A 138 -1.81 -16.19 -4.29
N ILE A 139 -2.17 -14.92 -4.50
CA ILE A 139 -2.37 -13.95 -3.41
C ILE A 139 -3.43 -14.45 -2.42
N LEU A 140 -4.53 -15.02 -2.92
CA LEU A 140 -5.62 -15.50 -2.07
C LEU A 140 -5.28 -16.77 -1.28
N THR A 141 -4.43 -17.65 -1.83
CA THR A 141 -4.19 -18.98 -1.27
C THR A 141 -2.89 -19.10 -0.46
N ASP A 142 -1.90 -18.26 -0.69
CA ASP A 142 -0.60 -18.33 -0.02
C ASP A 142 -0.66 -17.68 1.38
N ASP A 143 -0.33 -18.43 2.43
CA ASP A 143 -0.41 -17.98 3.82
C ASP A 143 0.63 -16.90 4.18
N SER A 144 1.68 -16.76 3.41
CA SER A 144 2.68 -15.70 3.60
C SER A 144 2.21 -14.32 3.10
N VAL A 145 1.10 -14.26 2.33
CA VAL A 145 0.47 -13.02 1.93
C VAL A 145 -0.43 -12.52 3.05
N HIS A 146 -0.21 -11.27 3.47
CA HIS A 146 -0.97 -10.66 4.56
C HIS A 146 -2.47 -10.56 4.26
N LEU A 147 -3.30 -10.82 5.26
CA LEU A 147 -4.77 -10.82 5.13
C LEU A 147 -5.31 -9.51 4.55
N ASN A 148 -4.74 -8.37 4.94
CA ASN A 148 -5.18 -7.06 4.43
C ASN A 148 -4.94 -6.92 2.91
N THR A 149 -3.87 -7.51 2.35
CA THR A 149 -3.69 -7.59 0.90
C THR A 149 -4.72 -8.52 0.25
N LYS A 150 -4.97 -9.69 0.84
CA LYS A 150 -5.98 -10.64 0.34
C LYS A 150 -7.36 -10.03 0.22
N LYS A 151 -7.74 -9.17 1.19
CA LYS A 151 -9.06 -8.50 1.21
C LYS A 151 -9.37 -7.70 -0.06
N TYR A 152 -8.37 -7.18 -0.77
CA TYR A 152 -8.59 -6.43 -2.02
C TYR A 152 -9.07 -7.31 -3.17
N PHE A 153 -8.81 -8.63 -3.10
CA PHE A 153 -9.11 -9.61 -4.14
C PHE A 153 -10.22 -10.59 -3.75
N MET A 154 -10.68 -10.54 -2.50
CA MET A 154 -11.85 -11.30 -2.08
C MET A 154 -13.10 -10.66 -2.67
N ASN A 155 -13.97 -11.47 -3.32
CA ASN A 155 -15.28 -11.04 -3.78
C ASN A 155 -16.17 -10.76 -2.56
N GLN A 156 -16.03 -9.60 -1.96
CA GLN A 156 -16.92 -9.07 -0.94
C GLN A 156 -17.75 -7.94 -1.57
N PRO A 157 -19.05 -7.88 -1.35
CA PRO A 157 -19.87 -6.76 -1.77
C PRO A 157 -19.64 -5.59 -0.80
N TYR A 158 -18.47 -4.95 -0.86
CA TYR A 158 -18.35 -3.63 -0.28
C TYR A 158 -19.02 -2.63 -1.22
N PRO A 159 -19.82 -1.69 -0.72
CA PRO A 159 -20.39 -0.65 -1.56
C PRO A 159 -19.22 0.16 -2.16
N PHE A 160 -18.96 -0.07 -3.44
CA PHE A 160 -17.97 0.68 -4.19
C PHE A 160 -18.47 2.11 -4.37
N LEU A 161 -17.78 3.06 -3.79
CA LEU A 161 -17.90 4.45 -4.21
C LEU A 161 -17.10 4.60 -5.52
N TYR A 162 -17.79 4.56 -6.64
CA TYR A 162 -17.20 4.86 -7.93
C TYR A 162 -17.04 6.37 -8.06
N PHE A 163 -15.82 6.85 -7.98
CA PHE A 163 -15.47 8.18 -8.48
C PHE A 163 -14.93 8.01 -9.90
N THR A 164 -15.78 8.16 -10.90
CA THR A 164 -15.31 8.35 -12.28
C THR A 164 -14.92 9.81 -12.41
N LYS A 165 -13.64 10.07 -12.77
CA LYS A 165 -13.27 11.38 -13.25
C LYS A 165 -14.00 11.56 -14.59
N THR A 166 -15.06 12.36 -14.61
CA THR A 166 -15.59 12.92 -15.86
C THR A 166 -14.58 13.93 -16.38
N GLU A 167 -14.19 13.79 -17.64
CA GLU A 167 -13.29 14.68 -18.37
C GLU A 167 -13.74 16.14 -18.29
#